data_38bde71d143bafc278ffe45abf39d8e3
#
_entry.id   38bde71d143bafc278ffe45abf39d8e3
#
_cell.length_a   1.000
_cell.length_b   1.000
_cell.length_c   1.000
_cell.angle_alpha   90.00
_cell.angle_beta   90.00
_cell.angle_gamma   90.00
#
_symmetry.space_group_name_H-M   'P 1'
#
loop_
_entity.id
_entity.type
_entity.pdbx_description
1 polymer ?
#
loop_
_entity_poly.entity_id
_entity_poly.type
_entity_poly.pdbx_seq_one_letter_code
_entity_poly.pdbx_strand_id
1 'polypeptide(L)' 'MNSNIVIELAREIARVRGLLEKFEPQKRREAERTIRFAELAQQQCDIGSMYEFFDDLRGIQP' A
#
# COMPACT_ATOMS: atom_id res chain seq x y z
N MET A 1 8.54 13.03 -17.38
CA MET A 1 8.06 11.66 -17.24
C MET A 1 6.92 11.62 -16.25
N ASN A 2 5.81 11.03 -16.64
CA ASN A 2 4.64 11.01 -15.79
C ASN A 2 4.64 9.79 -14.90
N SER A 3 4.66 10.02 -13.60
CA SER A 3 4.45 8.92 -12.69
C SER A 3 2.95 8.67 -12.61
N ASN A 4 2.56 7.42 -12.75
CA ASN A 4 1.17 7.02 -12.65
C ASN A 4 0.95 6.43 -11.27
N ILE A 5 0.31 7.21 -10.39
CA ILE A 5 0.13 6.78 -9.00
C ILE A 5 -0.69 5.50 -8.91
N VAL A 6 -1.63 5.29 -9.84
CA VAL A 6 -2.46 4.09 -9.83
C VAL A 6 -1.59 2.84 -10.02
N ILE A 7 -0.68 2.88 -10.97
CA ILE A 7 0.22 1.76 -11.24
C ILE A 7 1.22 1.60 -10.11
N GLU A 8 1.80 2.71 -9.65
CA GLU A 8 2.80 2.67 -8.60
C GLU A 8 2.22 2.18 -7.28
N LEU A 9 1.01 2.61 -6.95
CA LEU A 9 0.33 2.14 -5.74
C LEU A 9 0.07 0.64 -5.82
N ALA A 10 -0.39 0.16 -6.98
CA ALA A 10 -0.64 -1.26 -7.16
C ALA A 10 0.64 -2.08 -6.96
N ARG A 11 1.77 -1.57 -7.45
CA ARG A 11 3.06 -2.24 -7.27
C ARG A 11 3.46 -2.30 -5.80
N GLU A 12 3.25 -1.20 -5.06
CA GLU A 12 3.58 -1.18 -3.64
C GLU A 12 2.69 -2.10 -2.84
N ILE A 13 1.41 -2.16 -3.17
CA ILE A 13 0.48 -3.10 -2.54
C ILE A 13 0.99 -4.53 -2.74
N ALA A 14 1.36 -4.87 -3.97
CA ALA A 14 1.85 -6.21 -4.27
C ALA A 14 3.15 -6.51 -3.52
N ARG A 15 4.07 -5.54 -3.45
CA ARG A 15 5.33 -5.70 -2.74
C ARG A 15 5.10 -6.00 -1.27
N VAL A 16 4.27 -5.18 -0.61
CA VAL A 16 4.02 -5.35 0.82
C VAL A 16 3.24 -6.63 1.08
N ARG A 17 2.28 -6.95 0.21
CA ARG A 17 1.52 -8.20 0.36
C ARG A 17 2.44 -9.41 0.33
N GLY A 18 3.48 -9.38 -0.49
CA GLY A 18 4.46 -10.46 -0.54
C GLY A 18 5.35 -10.55 0.69
N LEU A 19 5.38 -9.48 1.52
CA LEU A 19 6.18 -9.47 2.73
C LEU A 19 5.39 -9.86 3.98
N LEU A 20 4.07 -9.98 3.88
CA LEU A 20 3.22 -10.18 5.06
C LEU A 20 3.62 -11.40 5.88
N GLU A 21 4.03 -12.48 5.21
CA GLU A 21 4.43 -13.71 5.90
C GLU A 21 5.64 -13.52 6.78
N LYS A 22 6.47 -12.53 6.47
CA LYS A 22 7.71 -12.28 7.20
C LYS A 22 7.52 -11.39 8.40
N PHE A 23 6.33 -10.81 8.55
CA PHE A 23 6.08 -9.87 9.63
C PHE A 23 5.51 -10.58 10.86
N GLU A 24 5.80 -10.02 12.02
CA GLU A 24 5.15 -10.43 13.25
C GLU A 24 3.64 -10.13 13.15
N PRO A 25 2.80 -10.86 13.91
CA PRO A 25 1.35 -10.71 13.76
C PRO A 25 0.83 -9.29 13.88
N GLN A 26 1.37 -8.49 14.80
CA GLN A 26 0.91 -7.12 14.97
C GLN A 26 1.27 -6.28 13.74
N LYS A 27 2.52 -6.36 13.29
CA LYS A 27 2.97 -5.63 12.12
C LYS A 27 2.22 -6.07 10.87
N ARG A 28 1.94 -7.37 10.77
CA ARG A 28 1.18 -7.90 9.65
C ARG A 28 -0.21 -7.29 9.59
N ARG A 29 -0.88 -7.20 10.73
CA ARG A 29 -2.23 -6.62 10.77
C ARG A 29 -2.20 -5.14 10.37
N GLU A 30 -1.19 -4.41 10.81
CA GLU A 30 -1.05 -3.00 10.43
C GLU A 30 -0.82 -2.86 8.93
N ALA A 31 0.04 -3.69 8.37
CA ALA A 31 0.31 -3.67 6.94
C ALA A 31 -0.94 -4.05 6.14
N GLU A 32 -1.68 -5.06 6.59
CA GLU A 32 -2.92 -5.47 5.94
C GLU A 32 -3.95 -4.35 5.96
N ARG A 33 -4.03 -3.62 7.07
CA ARG A 33 -4.94 -2.47 7.17
C ARG A 33 -4.58 -1.39 6.15
N THR A 34 -3.30 -1.06 6.06
CA THR A 34 -2.84 -0.05 5.10
C THR A 34 -3.14 -0.49 3.67
N ILE A 35 -2.91 -1.77 3.36
CA ILE A 35 -3.24 -2.31 2.04
C ILE A 35 -4.73 -2.16 1.76
N ARG A 36 -5.57 -2.48 2.73
CA ARG A 36 -7.02 -2.39 2.55
C ARG A 36 -7.47 -0.96 2.28
N PHE A 37 -6.93 0.00 3.01
CA PHE A 37 -7.25 1.40 2.76
C PHE A 37 -6.74 1.87 1.41
N ALA A 38 -5.56 1.40 1.01
CA ALA A 38 -5.00 1.74 -0.30
C ALA A 38 -5.90 1.20 -1.42
N GLU A 39 -6.39 -0.02 -1.26
CA GLU A 39 -7.31 -0.62 -2.25
C GLU A 39 -8.63 0.15 -2.31
N LEU A 40 -9.11 0.61 -1.17
CA LEU A 40 -10.31 1.42 -1.14
C LEU A 40 -10.11 2.74 -1.90
N ALA A 41 -8.96 3.37 -1.70
CA ALA A 41 -8.62 4.59 -2.43
C ALA A 41 -8.60 4.34 -3.94
N GLN A 42 -8.10 3.17 -4.37
CA GLN A 42 -8.13 2.80 -5.78
C GLN A 42 -9.56 2.70 -6.30
N GLN A 43 -10.43 2.05 -5.53
CA GLN A 43 -11.82 1.88 -5.94
C GLN A 43 -12.55 3.21 -6.06
N GLN A 44 -12.24 4.14 -5.17
CA GLN A 44 -12.89 5.45 -5.15
C GLN A 44 -12.20 6.46 -6.07
N CYS A 45 -11.10 6.09 -6.70
CA CYS A 45 -10.29 6.99 -7.52
C CYS A 45 -9.90 8.24 -6.73
N ASP A 46 -9.59 8.07 -5.45
CA ASP A 46 -9.19 9.16 -4.57
C ASP A 46 -7.69 9.35 -4.66
N ILE A 47 -7.28 10.23 -5.57
CA ILE A 47 -5.87 10.43 -5.88
C ILE A 47 -5.07 10.89 -4.68
N GLY A 48 -5.62 11.82 -3.89
CA GLY A 48 -4.93 12.32 -2.70
C GLY A 48 -4.64 11.20 -1.71
N SER A 49 -5.63 10.35 -1.46
CA SER A 49 -5.43 9.23 -0.56
C SER A 49 -4.46 8.20 -1.13
N MET A 50 -4.47 8.02 -2.46
CA MET A 50 -3.51 7.12 -3.10
C MET A 50 -2.07 7.53 -2.81
N TYR A 51 -1.76 8.82 -2.87
CA TYR A 51 -0.41 9.30 -2.57
C TYR A 51 -0.08 9.08 -1.10
N GLU A 52 -1.01 9.33 -0.18
CA GLU A 52 -0.78 9.10 1.23
C GLU A 52 -0.46 7.64 1.52
N PHE A 53 -1.27 6.72 0.99
CA PHE A 53 -1.05 5.30 1.24
C PHE A 53 0.17 4.78 0.51
N PHE A 54 0.49 5.35 -0.64
CA PHE A 54 1.74 5.02 -1.32
C PHE A 54 2.95 5.30 -0.42
N ASP A 55 2.97 6.48 0.21
CA ASP A 55 4.05 6.83 1.13
C ASP A 55 4.08 5.90 2.33
N ASP A 56 2.92 5.59 2.89
CA ASP A 56 2.84 4.68 4.03
C ASP A 56 3.38 3.30 3.67
N LEU A 57 2.99 2.77 2.52
CA LEU A 57 3.45 1.45 2.09
C LEU A 57 4.94 1.43 1.82
N ARG A 58 5.49 2.50 1.26
CA ARG A 58 6.93 2.57 1.01
C ARG A 58 7.74 2.49 2.29
N GLY A 59 7.18 2.95 3.39
CA GLY A 59 7.84 2.87 4.69
C GLY A 59 7.80 1.49 5.33
N ILE A 60 7.00 0.57 4.78
CA ILE A 60 6.89 -0.77 5.35
C ILE A 60 8.04 -1.62 4.84
N GLN A 61 8.88 -2.06 5.78
CA GLN A 61 10.04 -2.89 5.48
C GLN A 61 10.03 -4.12 6.36
N PRO A 62 10.67 -5.21 5.92
CA PRO A 62 10.78 -6.42 6.73
C PRO A 62 11.50 -6.19 8.04
#